data_ce0cf08502f8f0244e62cc14dc921edb
#
_entry.id   ce0cf08502f8f0244e62cc14dc921edb
#
_cell.length_a   1.000
_cell.length_b   1.000
_cell.length_c   1.000
_cell.angle_alpha   90.00
_cell.angle_beta   90.00
_cell.angle_gamma   90.00
#
_symmetry.space_group_name_H-M   'P 1'
#
loop_
_entity.id
_entity.type
_entity.pdbx_description
1 polymer ?
#
loop_
_entity_poly.entity_id
_entity_poly.type
_entity_poly.pdbx_seq_one_letter_code
_entity_poly.pdbx_strand_id
1 'polypeptide(L)'
;MERMDDQRENKFQSRCSIGNKIYSMIIDSGSCANVASTTLVTKLGLPTTSHPKPYKLQWLNDGNQLKVSHQVLLSFAIGKHYNDEVLCDVISMDVCHLLLGRPWQFDRIAIHDGRKNTYTIKRDEKKVVLTSLKPSQLLDAKT
;
A
#
# COMPACT_ATOMS: atom_id res chain seq x y z
N MET A 1 7.48 -4.69 -23.31
CA MET A 1 6.44 -4.95 -22.29
C MET A 1 7.08 -5.52 -21.04
N GLU A 2 6.86 -4.87 -19.92
CA GLU A 2 7.41 -5.36 -18.67
C GLU A 2 6.80 -6.70 -18.28
N ARG A 3 7.65 -7.60 -17.83
CA ARG A 3 7.19 -8.87 -17.28
C ARG A 3 6.65 -8.65 -15.88
N MET A 4 5.71 -9.48 -15.46
CA MET A 4 5.20 -9.44 -14.09
C MET A 4 6.32 -9.59 -13.06
N ASP A 5 7.37 -10.36 -13.40
CA ASP A 5 8.51 -10.54 -12.52
C ASP A 5 9.30 -9.23 -12.33
N ASP A 6 9.46 -8.47 -13.39
CA ASP A 6 10.14 -7.17 -13.31
C ASP A 6 9.36 -6.20 -12.43
N GLN A 7 8.02 -6.25 -12.51
CA GLN A 7 7.17 -5.42 -11.67
C GLN A 7 7.27 -5.81 -10.19
N ARG A 8 7.42 -7.09 -9.90
CA ARG A 8 7.56 -7.54 -8.51
C ARG A 8 8.87 -7.06 -7.91
N GLU A 9 9.95 -7.04 -8.68
CA GLU A 9 11.26 -6.58 -8.21
C GLU A 9 11.25 -5.11 -7.85
N ASN A 10 10.35 -4.33 -8.46
CA ASN A 10 10.23 -2.91 -8.21
C ASN A 10 9.30 -2.58 -7.04
N LYS A 11 8.72 -3.59 -6.40
CA LYS A 11 7.80 -3.41 -5.30
C LYS A 11 8.48 -3.67 -3.97
N PHE A 12 8.31 -2.73 -3.07
CA PHE A 12 8.85 -2.84 -1.72
C PHE A 12 7.77 -3.44 -0.82
N GLN A 13 8.01 -4.63 -0.29
CA GLN A 13 7.05 -5.35 0.54
C GLN A 13 7.38 -5.19 2.01
N SER A 14 6.35 -4.89 2.80
CA SER A 14 6.49 -4.65 4.22
C SER A 14 5.20 -5.05 4.94
N ARG A 15 5.11 -4.68 6.21
CA ARG A 15 3.94 -4.94 7.05
C ARG A 15 3.57 -3.68 7.80
N CYS A 16 2.29 -3.56 8.12
CA CYS A 16 1.81 -2.48 8.96
C CYS A 16 0.78 -3.03 9.95
N SER A 17 0.49 -2.28 10.98
CA SER A 17 -0.58 -2.64 11.90
C SER A 17 -1.77 -1.70 11.71
N ILE A 18 -2.96 -2.29 11.70
CA ILE A 18 -4.21 -1.56 11.61
C ILE A 18 -5.15 -2.19 12.63
N GLY A 19 -5.60 -1.40 13.60
CA GLY A 19 -6.48 -1.91 14.65
C GLY A 19 -5.87 -3.07 15.43
N ASN A 20 -4.59 -2.99 15.76
CA ASN A 20 -3.84 -3.99 16.54
C ASN A 20 -3.57 -5.33 15.83
N LYS A 21 -3.81 -5.39 14.52
CA LYS A 21 -3.48 -6.57 13.73
C LYS A 21 -2.49 -6.21 12.63
N ILE A 22 -1.72 -7.21 12.20
CA ILE A 22 -0.68 -7.04 11.19
C ILE A 22 -1.25 -7.35 9.81
N TYR A 23 -0.97 -6.49 8.86
CA TYR A 23 -1.43 -6.62 7.48
C TYR A 23 -0.27 -6.40 6.51
N SER A 24 -0.39 -6.99 5.33
CA SER A 24 0.61 -6.81 4.28
C SER A 24 0.50 -5.42 3.66
N MET A 25 1.66 -4.83 3.39
CA MET A 25 1.77 -3.49 2.83
C MET A 25 2.81 -3.51 1.72
N ILE A 26 2.50 -2.81 0.63
CA ILE A 26 3.44 -2.63 -0.48
C ILE A 26 3.63 -1.15 -0.72
N ILE A 27 4.88 -0.74 -0.93
CA ILE A 27 5.21 0.59 -1.45
C ILE A 27 5.53 0.40 -2.91
N ASP A 28 4.72 1.02 -3.78
CA ASP A 28 4.80 0.82 -5.23
C ASP A 28 4.93 2.16 -5.94
N SER A 29 6.13 2.47 -6.42
CA SER A 29 6.39 3.73 -7.12
C SER A 29 5.74 3.79 -8.50
N GLY A 30 5.26 2.67 -9.01
CA GLY A 30 4.52 2.63 -10.26
C GLY A 30 3.03 2.92 -10.11
N SER A 31 2.52 2.98 -8.88
CA SER A 31 1.10 3.22 -8.65
C SER A 31 0.80 4.71 -8.52
N CYS A 32 -0.24 5.17 -9.23
CA CYS A 32 -0.69 6.57 -9.18
C CYS A 32 -1.62 6.84 -8.01
N ALA A 33 -2.00 5.82 -7.26
CA ALA A 33 -2.96 5.95 -6.16
C ALA A 33 -2.51 5.15 -4.94
N ASN A 34 -2.97 5.57 -3.77
CA ASN A 34 -2.91 4.76 -2.56
C ASN A 34 -4.15 3.88 -2.55
N VAL A 35 -4.01 2.62 -2.21
CA VAL A 35 -5.09 1.65 -2.36
C VAL A 35 -5.25 0.81 -1.10
N ALA A 36 -6.50 0.64 -0.66
CA ALA A 36 -6.87 -0.30 0.39
C ALA A 36 -7.73 -1.40 -0.23
N SER A 37 -7.47 -2.65 0.15
CA SER A 37 -8.25 -3.76 -0.41
C SER A 37 -9.68 -3.77 0.13
N THR A 38 -10.61 -4.19 -0.70
CA THR A 38 -12.00 -4.36 -0.30
C THR A 38 -12.10 -5.32 0.89
N THR A 39 -11.29 -6.38 0.88
CA THR A 39 -11.26 -7.35 1.97
C THR A 39 -10.91 -6.69 3.31
N LEU A 40 -9.88 -5.84 3.31
CA LEU A 40 -9.49 -5.12 4.52
C LEU A 40 -10.60 -4.21 5.02
N VAL A 41 -11.18 -3.43 4.13
CA VAL A 41 -12.25 -2.48 4.47
C VAL A 41 -13.45 -3.21 5.04
N THR A 42 -13.87 -4.30 4.42
CA THR A 42 -14.99 -5.12 4.87
C THR A 42 -14.72 -5.76 6.23
N LYS A 43 -13.53 -6.37 6.37
CA LYS A 43 -13.16 -7.07 7.61
C LYS A 43 -13.14 -6.14 8.82
N LEU A 44 -12.68 -4.91 8.63
CA LEU A 44 -12.57 -3.95 9.73
C LEU A 44 -13.80 -3.05 9.85
N GLY A 45 -14.78 -3.19 8.95
CA GLY A 45 -15.98 -2.37 8.98
C GLY A 45 -15.68 -0.88 8.85
N LEU A 46 -14.69 -0.52 8.03
CA LEU A 46 -14.28 0.87 7.89
C LEU A 46 -15.32 1.68 7.11
N PRO A 47 -15.64 2.91 7.55
CA PRO A 47 -16.53 3.76 6.79
C PRO A 47 -15.88 4.25 5.51
N THR A 48 -16.63 4.17 4.41
CA THR A 48 -16.15 4.64 3.12
C THR A 48 -16.96 5.84 2.67
N THR A 49 -16.37 6.64 1.78
CA THR A 49 -17.04 7.76 1.14
C THR A 49 -17.01 7.57 -0.37
N SER A 50 -17.91 8.24 -1.07
CA SER A 50 -17.93 8.19 -2.53
C SER A 50 -16.71 8.90 -3.09
N HIS A 51 -16.09 8.28 -4.10
CA HIS A 51 -14.96 8.89 -4.78
C HIS A 51 -15.43 10.12 -5.55
N PRO A 52 -14.75 11.28 -5.43
CA PRO A 52 -15.16 12.49 -6.14
C PRO A 52 -15.09 12.38 -7.66
N LYS A 53 -14.24 11.48 -8.15
CA LYS A 53 -14.09 11.24 -9.60
C LYS A 53 -13.96 9.74 -9.84
N PRO A 54 -15.06 8.98 -9.79
CA PRO A 54 -14.99 7.54 -10.03
C PRO A 54 -14.34 7.23 -11.36
N TYR A 55 -13.58 6.15 -11.41
CA TYR A 55 -12.88 5.77 -12.62
C TYR A 55 -12.82 4.25 -12.75
N LYS A 56 -12.44 3.79 -13.94
CA LYS A 56 -12.22 2.38 -14.20
C LYS A 56 -10.73 2.13 -14.33
N LEU A 57 -10.28 1.07 -13.68
CA LEU A 57 -8.89 0.67 -13.68
C LEU A 57 -8.77 -0.68 -14.38
N GLN A 58 -7.90 -0.77 -15.38
CA GLN A 58 -7.58 -2.06 -15.97
C GLN A 58 -6.55 -2.72 -15.07
N TRP A 59 -6.99 -3.74 -14.36
CA TRP A 59 -6.20 -4.43 -13.36
C TRP A 59 -5.80 -5.80 -13.89
N LEU A 60 -4.50 -6.10 -13.90
CA LEU A 60 -3.96 -7.35 -14.39
C LEU A 60 -4.10 -7.49 -15.92
N ASN A 61 -3.55 -8.57 -16.47
CA ASN A 61 -3.47 -8.83 -17.90
C ASN A 61 -4.68 -9.59 -18.45
N ASP A 62 -5.75 -9.71 -17.70
CA ASP A 62 -6.93 -10.48 -18.11
C ASP A 62 -7.98 -9.64 -18.83
N GLY A 63 -7.73 -8.37 -19.01
CA GLY A 63 -8.66 -7.48 -19.69
C GLY A 63 -9.84 -7.00 -18.85
N ASN A 64 -9.95 -7.46 -17.61
CA ASN A 64 -11.02 -7.04 -16.73
C ASN A 64 -10.78 -5.63 -16.21
N GLN A 65 -11.85 -4.88 -16.08
CA GLN A 65 -11.81 -3.53 -15.52
C GLN A 65 -12.45 -3.52 -14.14
N LEU A 66 -11.82 -2.83 -13.22
CA LEU A 66 -12.36 -2.60 -11.88
C LEU A 66 -12.89 -1.17 -11.80
N LYS A 67 -14.09 -1.03 -11.28
CA LYS A 67 -14.65 0.30 -11.03
C LYS A 67 -14.21 0.76 -9.66
N VAL A 68 -13.59 1.94 -9.61
CA VAL A 68 -13.15 2.56 -8.37
C VAL A 68 -14.14 3.67 -8.05
N SER A 69 -14.97 3.45 -7.03
CA SER A 69 -16.06 4.37 -6.69
C SER A 69 -16.07 4.81 -5.23
N HIS A 70 -15.20 4.27 -4.39
CA HIS A 70 -15.16 4.59 -2.97
C HIS A 70 -13.75 4.86 -2.50
N GLN A 71 -13.66 5.66 -1.44
CA GLN A 71 -12.41 5.95 -0.73
C GLN A 71 -12.56 5.66 0.75
N VAL A 72 -11.46 5.39 1.41
CA VAL A 72 -11.40 5.17 2.85
C VAL A 72 -10.20 5.92 3.42
N LEU A 73 -10.41 6.58 4.56
CA LEU A 73 -9.31 7.17 5.30
C LEU A 73 -8.81 6.12 6.28
N LEU A 74 -7.57 5.70 6.10
CA LEU A 74 -6.99 4.57 6.81
C LEU A 74 -5.89 5.02 7.75
N SER A 75 -6.02 4.69 9.04
CA SER A 75 -4.95 4.90 10.03
C SER A 75 -4.16 3.63 10.19
N PHE A 76 -2.85 3.73 10.15
CA PHE A 76 -1.98 2.57 10.26
C PHE A 76 -0.69 2.94 10.98
N ALA A 77 0.03 1.92 11.43
CA ALA A 77 1.32 2.09 12.10
C ALA A 77 2.36 1.16 11.48
N ILE A 78 3.60 1.62 11.47
CA ILE A 78 4.74 0.81 11.06
C ILE A 78 5.69 0.77 12.24
N GLY A 79 5.96 -0.44 12.75
CA GLY A 79 6.76 -0.57 13.95
C GLY A 79 6.05 0.05 15.16
N LYS A 80 6.84 0.49 16.15
CA LYS A 80 6.31 0.98 17.41
C LYS A 80 6.07 2.49 17.44
N HIS A 81 6.73 3.23 16.55
CA HIS A 81 6.78 4.70 16.69
C HIS A 81 6.31 5.47 15.49
N TYR A 82 5.97 4.81 14.40
CA TYR A 82 5.50 5.51 13.22
C TYR A 82 4.00 5.28 13.06
N ASN A 83 3.22 6.35 13.16
CA ASN A 83 1.79 6.33 12.94
C ASN A 83 1.46 7.27 11.79
N ASP A 84 0.54 6.85 10.92
CA ASP A 84 0.19 7.64 9.75
C ASP A 84 -1.27 7.45 9.40
N GLU A 85 -1.74 8.28 8.50
CA GLU A 85 -3.10 8.27 8.02
C GLU A 85 -3.06 8.56 6.53
N VAL A 86 -3.81 7.80 5.74
CA VAL A 86 -3.77 7.92 4.29
C VAL A 86 -5.16 7.73 3.70
N LEU A 87 -5.49 8.58 2.73
CA LEU A 87 -6.73 8.44 1.96
C LEU A 87 -6.46 7.47 0.82
N CYS A 88 -7.20 6.37 0.79
CA CYS A 88 -7.02 5.29 -0.17
C CYS A 88 -8.24 5.12 -1.06
N ASP A 89 -8.00 4.76 -2.30
CA ASP A 89 -9.04 4.21 -3.16
C ASP A 89 -9.30 2.77 -2.75
N VAL A 90 -10.57 2.36 -2.72
CA VAL A 90 -10.93 1.00 -2.33
C VAL A 90 -11.03 0.14 -3.58
N ILE A 91 -10.18 -0.88 -3.65
CA ILE A 91 -10.08 -1.74 -4.84
C ILE A 91 -10.04 -3.21 -4.40
N SER A 92 -10.72 -4.07 -5.16
CA SER A 92 -10.64 -5.51 -4.95
C SER A 92 -9.28 -5.98 -5.47
N MET A 93 -8.40 -6.38 -4.56
CA MET A 93 -7.06 -6.87 -4.90
C MET A 93 -6.61 -7.93 -3.90
N ASP A 94 -5.78 -8.86 -4.36
CA ASP A 94 -5.29 -9.97 -3.54
C ASP A 94 -3.80 -9.85 -3.20
N VAL A 95 -3.09 -8.92 -3.84
CA VAL A 95 -1.62 -8.84 -3.68
C VAL A 95 -1.19 -8.32 -2.31
N CYS A 96 -2.01 -7.47 -1.70
CA CYS A 96 -1.74 -6.92 -0.38
C CYS A 96 -3.01 -6.28 0.18
N HIS A 97 -2.93 -5.85 1.43
CA HIS A 97 -4.05 -5.15 2.09
C HIS A 97 -3.98 -3.64 1.88
N LEU A 98 -2.77 -3.08 1.91
CA LEU A 98 -2.53 -1.65 1.75
C LEU A 98 -1.40 -1.45 0.74
N LEU A 99 -1.68 -0.63 -0.27
CA LEU A 99 -0.66 -0.27 -1.26
C LEU A 99 -0.47 1.24 -1.21
N LEU A 100 0.76 1.66 -0.96
CA LEU A 100 1.13 3.07 -0.87
C LEU A 100 1.81 3.48 -2.17
N GLY A 101 1.09 4.28 -2.95
CA GLY A 101 1.55 4.73 -4.25
C GLY A 101 2.32 6.04 -4.18
N ARG A 102 2.48 6.66 -5.34
CA ARG A 102 3.22 7.91 -5.44
C ARG A 102 2.65 9.07 -4.62
N PRO A 103 1.32 9.21 -4.43
CA PRO A 103 0.83 10.32 -3.60
C PRO A 103 1.36 10.27 -2.18
N TRP A 104 1.34 9.09 -1.54
CA TRP A 104 1.88 8.94 -0.19
C TRP A 104 3.39 9.16 -0.19
N GLN A 105 4.08 8.59 -1.17
CA GLN A 105 5.54 8.74 -1.25
C GLN A 105 5.95 10.19 -1.42
N PHE A 106 5.21 10.95 -2.21
CA PHE A 106 5.44 12.38 -2.38
C PHE A 106 5.22 13.13 -1.06
N ASP A 107 4.10 12.87 -0.40
CA ASP A 107 3.78 13.56 0.86
C ASP A 107 4.77 13.24 1.97
N ARG A 108 5.35 12.06 1.97
CA ARG A 108 6.30 11.63 3.00
C ARG A 108 7.76 11.82 2.59
N ILE A 109 8.01 12.46 1.47
CA ILE A 109 9.36 12.72 0.96
C ILE A 109 10.15 11.42 0.95
N ALA A 110 9.56 10.37 0.38
CA ALA A 110 10.11 9.04 0.39
C ALA A 110 11.34 8.94 -0.51
N ILE A 111 12.42 8.38 0.02
CA ILE A 111 13.65 8.14 -0.71
C ILE A 111 13.95 6.64 -0.67
N HIS A 112 14.04 6.03 -1.83
CA HIS A 112 14.36 4.62 -1.96
C HIS A 112 15.86 4.44 -2.19
N ASP A 113 16.52 3.68 -1.31
CA ASP A 113 17.89 3.25 -1.52
C ASP A 113 17.84 1.90 -2.21
N GLY A 114 18.09 1.88 -3.52
CA GLY A 114 17.99 0.66 -4.31
C GLY A 114 19.03 -0.38 -3.94
N ARG A 115 20.16 0.04 -3.37
CA ARG A 115 21.23 -0.87 -2.99
C ARG A 115 20.89 -1.62 -1.71
N LYS A 116 20.39 -0.90 -0.72
CA LYS A 116 19.99 -1.49 0.57
C LYS A 116 18.55 -1.98 0.57
N ASN A 117 17.78 -1.59 -0.43
CA ASN A 117 16.34 -1.81 -0.51
C ASN A 117 15.62 -1.30 0.73
N THR A 118 15.82 -0.03 1.01
CA THR A 118 15.18 0.66 2.12
C THR A 118 14.44 1.88 1.61
N TYR A 119 13.37 2.27 2.33
CA TYR A 119 12.71 3.55 2.13
C TYR A 119 12.92 4.41 3.35
N THR A 120 13.34 5.65 3.13
CA THR A 120 13.38 6.66 4.18
C THR A 120 12.22 7.59 3.97
N ILE A 121 11.41 7.78 5.00
CA ILE A 121 10.21 8.63 4.94
C ILE A 121 10.24 9.64 6.07
N LYS A 122 9.55 10.76 5.86
CA LYS A 122 9.44 11.83 6.85
C LYS A 122 7.98 12.17 7.11
N ARG A 123 7.63 12.33 8.39
CA ARG A 123 6.32 12.82 8.81
C ARG A 123 6.49 13.58 10.11
N ASP A 124 6.01 14.83 10.16
CA ASP A 124 6.05 15.66 11.36
C ASP A 124 7.45 15.72 11.99
N GLU A 125 8.45 15.98 11.17
CA GLU A 125 9.87 16.07 11.55
C GLU A 125 10.49 14.75 11.97
N LYS A 126 9.72 13.66 11.97
CA LYS A 126 10.24 12.32 12.23
C LYS A 126 10.74 11.69 10.95
N LYS A 127 11.90 11.09 11.02
CA LYS A 127 12.51 10.36 9.91
C LYS A 127 12.58 8.88 10.27
N VAL A 128 12.05 8.05 9.40
CA VAL A 128 11.98 6.61 9.64
C VAL A 128 12.55 5.87 8.44
N VAL A 129 13.32 4.82 8.69
CA VAL A 129 13.87 3.96 7.66
C VAL A 129 13.13 2.63 7.69
N LEU A 130 12.54 2.28 6.55
CA LEU A 130 11.80 1.04 6.40
C LEU A 130 12.64 0.03 5.62
N THR A 131 12.66 -1.23 6.09
CA THR A 131 13.34 -2.32 5.39
C THR A 131 12.32 -3.27 4.79
N SER A 132 12.67 -3.89 3.65
CA SER A 132 11.77 -4.84 3.02
C SER A 132 11.74 -6.16 3.79
N LEU A 133 10.63 -6.89 3.66
CA LEU A 133 10.50 -8.21 4.24
C LEU A 133 11.34 -9.22 3.47
N LYS A 134 11.93 -10.16 4.19
CA LYS A 134 12.59 -11.33 3.61
C LYS A 134 11.52 -12.30 3.09
N PRO A 135 11.84 -13.17 2.12
CA PRO A 135 10.85 -14.12 1.60
C PRO A 135 10.15 -14.95 2.68
N SER A 136 10.87 -15.36 3.72
CA SER A 136 10.28 -16.12 4.83
C SER A 136 9.24 -15.29 5.59
N GLN A 137 9.47 -13.99 5.76
CA GLN A 137 8.54 -13.10 6.44
C GLN A 137 7.30 -12.81 5.60
N LEU A 138 7.43 -12.84 4.27
CA LEU A 138 6.29 -12.65 3.38
C LEU A 138 5.28 -13.79 3.50
N LEU A 139 5.75 -15.01 3.70
CA LEU A 139 4.85 -16.14 3.91
C LEU A 139 4.05 -15.97 5.20
N ASP A 140 4.69 -15.53 6.27
CA ASP A 140 4.03 -15.29 7.55
C ASP A 140 3.00 -14.16 7.45
N ALA A 141 3.29 -13.13 6.69
CA ALA A 141 2.40 -11.99 6.53
C ALA A 141 1.12 -12.35 5.77
N LYS A 142 1.13 -13.42 4.97
CA LYS A 142 -0.04 -13.85 4.20
C LYS A 142 -0.92 -14.85 4.96
N THR A 143 -0.42 -15.37 6.02
CA THR A 143 -1.22 -16.26 6.87
C THR A 143 -1.87 -15.47 8.00
#